data_61f4133b687fbc8eefa8c12acfe2e72c
#
_entry.id   61f4133b687fbc8eefa8c12acfe2e72c
#
_cell.length_a   1.000
_cell.length_b   1.000
_cell.length_c   1.000
_cell.angle_alpha   90.00
_cell.angle_beta   90.00
_cell.angle_gamma   90.00
#
_symmetry.space_group_name_H-M   'P 1'
#
loop_
_entity.id
_entity.type
_entity.pdbx_description
1 polymer ?
#
loop_
_entity_poly.entity_id
_entity_poly.type
_entity_poly.pdbx_seq_one_letter_code
_entity_poly.pdbx_strand_id
1 'polypeptide(L)'
;HYGDSYDWLSGGEWDTVMNYDAFMEPVTWFLTGMEKHSDQYREDMLGNADNFFGAMHHNMSRMGGQPVSISMNELSNHDHSRFLTRTNSTVGRIATKGAKAANENVEKCILREAVVMQMTWPGAPTVYYGDEAGMVGWTDPDNRRSYPWGKQDWELIEFHKDMIRIHKKYECFRSGSYKSIASGSHWICYGRFNKKLQAVILINNRRETLTVDLPIWQIGILENACLK
;
A
#
# COMPACT_ATOMS: atom_id res chain seq x y z
N HIS A 1 3.68 -15.95 5.48
CA HIS A 1 4.28 -16.45 4.37
C HIS A 1 3.97 -17.79 3.76
N TYR A 2 4.49 -18.93 4.17
CA TYR A 2 4.17 -20.27 3.71
C TYR A 2 3.37 -21.01 4.76
N GLY A 3 2.34 -20.41 5.29
CA GLY A 3 1.52 -21.00 6.32
C GLY A 3 0.53 -20.00 6.85
N ASP A 4 -0.48 -20.53 7.48
CA ASP A 4 -1.51 -19.76 8.12
C ASP A 4 -0.94 -19.10 9.38
N SER A 5 -0.86 -17.78 9.42
CA SER A 5 -0.40 -17.05 10.61
C SER A 5 -1.43 -17.00 11.75
N TYR A 6 -2.61 -17.60 11.53
CA TYR A 6 -3.73 -17.60 12.45
C TYR A 6 -3.43 -18.16 13.81
N ASP A 7 -2.85 -19.39 13.83
CA ASP A 7 -2.59 -20.10 15.05
C ASP A 7 -1.70 -19.27 15.98
N TRP A 8 -0.81 -18.46 15.40
CA TRP A 8 0.10 -17.56 16.11
C TRP A 8 -0.54 -16.24 16.57
N LEU A 9 -1.65 -15.84 15.93
CA LEU A 9 -2.35 -14.57 16.21
C LEU A 9 -3.61 -14.76 17.09
N SER A 10 -3.80 -15.95 17.62
CA SER A 10 -4.95 -16.29 18.46
C SER A 10 -4.95 -15.65 19.85
N GLY A 11 -3.97 -14.83 20.17
CA GLY A 11 -3.86 -14.06 21.41
C GLY A 11 -2.95 -14.67 22.49
N GLY A 12 -2.34 -15.83 22.21
CA GLY A 12 -1.43 -16.50 23.14
C GLY A 12 0.06 -16.31 22.86
N GLU A 13 0.43 -15.92 21.64
CA GLU A 13 1.81 -15.93 21.19
C GLU A 13 2.26 -14.60 20.55
N TRP A 14 1.72 -14.25 19.37
CA TRP A 14 2.08 -13.02 18.67
C TRP A 14 0.91 -12.04 18.61
N ASP A 15 1.22 -10.76 18.75
CA ASP A 15 0.24 -9.71 18.63
C ASP A 15 -0.09 -9.41 17.15
N THR A 16 0.93 -9.52 16.27
CA THR A 16 0.78 -9.20 14.85
C THR A 16 1.92 -9.79 14.00
N VAL A 17 1.85 -9.52 12.70
CA VAL A 17 2.84 -9.94 11.69
C VAL A 17 3.19 -8.82 10.72
N MET A 18 4.23 -9.03 9.92
CA MET A 18 4.47 -8.28 8.69
C MET A 18 3.33 -8.56 7.72
N ASN A 19 2.61 -7.52 7.32
CA ASN A 19 1.32 -7.66 6.61
C ASN A 19 1.51 -7.86 5.11
N TYR A 20 2.01 -9.03 4.72
CA TYR A 20 2.21 -9.34 3.31
C TYR A 20 0.89 -9.62 2.61
N ASP A 21 0.08 -10.52 3.17
CA ASP A 21 -1.11 -11.04 2.51
C ASP A 21 -2.29 -10.08 2.52
N ALA A 22 -2.46 -9.30 3.61
CA ALA A 22 -3.55 -8.33 3.74
C ALA A 22 -3.13 -6.88 3.44
N PHE A 23 -1.94 -6.65 2.86
CA PHE A 23 -1.51 -5.33 2.43
C PHE A 23 -0.49 -5.36 1.28
N MET A 24 0.75 -5.81 1.52
CA MET A 24 1.84 -5.64 0.55
C MET A 24 1.54 -6.28 -0.80
N GLU A 25 1.12 -7.53 -0.83
CA GLU A 25 0.87 -8.24 -2.09
C GLU A 25 -0.33 -7.69 -2.86
N PRO A 26 -1.53 -7.51 -2.25
CA PRO A 26 -2.65 -6.92 -2.96
C PRO A 26 -2.36 -5.51 -3.51
N VAL A 27 -1.67 -4.66 -2.73
CA VAL A 27 -1.27 -3.31 -3.18
C VAL A 27 -0.31 -3.38 -4.36
N THR A 28 0.70 -4.24 -4.28
CA THR A 28 1.70 -4.39 -5.34
C THR A 28 1.06 -4.89 -6.64
N TRP A 29 0.22 -5.94 -6.56
CA TRP A 29 -0.47 -6.47 -7.72
C TRP A 29 -1.41 -5.43 -8.36
N PHE A 30 -2.22 -4.76 -7.54
CA PHE A 30 -3.18 -3.78 -8.03
C PHE A 30 -2.52 -2.58 -8.70
N LEU A 31 -1.48 -2.01 -8.09
CA LEU A 31 -0.85 -0.79 -8.59
C LEU A 31 0.17 -1.04 -9.70
N THR A 32 0.82 -2.19 -9.72
CA THR A 32 1.97 -2.42 -10.61
C THR A 32 1.86 -3.66 -11.50
N GLY A 33 0.95 -4.58 -11.21
CA GLY A 33 0.91 -5.91 -11.85
C GLY A 33 2.10 -6.81 -11.50
N MET A 34 2.97 -6.37 -10.57
CA MET A 34 4.18 -7.10 -10.20
C MET A 34 4.01 -7.89 -8.91
N GLU A 35 4.66 -9.03 -8.86
CA GLU A 35 4.89 -9.79 -7.65
C GLU A 35 5.93 -9.09 -6.76
N LYS A 36 5.86 -9.27 -5.43
CA LYS A 36 6.70 -8.58 -4.44
C LYS A 36 8.23 -8.72 -4.59
N HIS A 37 8.70 -9.80 -5.24
CA HIS A 37 10.12 -10.00 -5.53
C HIS A 37 10.53 -9.51 -6.92
N SER A 38 9.58 -9.05 -7.74
CA SER A 38 9.76 -8.76 -9.17
C SER A 38 10.05 -10.01 -10.02
N ASP A 39 9.62 -11.18 -9.57
CA ASP A 39 9.81 -12.44 -10.30
C ASP A 39 8.71 -12.72 -11.33
N GLN A 40 7.55 -12.04 -11.19
CA GLN A 40 6.40 -12.24 -12.06
C GLN A 40 5.67 -10.92 -12.33
N TYR A 41 5.19 -10.76 -13.55
CA TYR A 41 4.23 -9.74 -13.96
C TYR A 41 2.95 -10.39 -14.45
N ARG A 42 1.79 -9.87 -14.02
CA ARG A 42 0.46 -10.32 -14.44
C ARG A 42 -0.41 -9.11 -14.77
N GLU A 43 -0.67 -8.94 -16.04
CA GLU A 43 -1.52 -7.86 -16.55
C GLU A 43 -2.97 -7.95 -16.03
N ASP A 44 -3.47 -9.18 -15.83
CA ASP A 44 -4.82 -9.42 -15.30
C ASP A 44 -5.00 -9.01 -13.82
N MET A 45 -3.90 -8.80 -13.11
CA MET A 45 -3.88 -8.31 -11.73
C MET A 45 -3.78 -6.78 -11.65
N LEU A 46 -3.16 -6.15 -12.67
CA LEU A 46 -2.99 -4.70 -12.70
C LEU A 46 -4.36 -4.00 -12.77
N GLY A 47 -4.65 -3.16 -11.80
CA GLY A 47 -5.91 -2.43 -11.71
C GLY A 47 -7.14 -3.30 -11.43
N ASN A 48 -6.96 -4.57 -11.07
CA ASN A 48 -8.06 -5.48 -10.76
C ASN A 48 -8.58 -5.26 -9.34
N ALA A 49 -9.61 -4.43 -9.22
CA ALA A 49 -10.18 -4.04 -7.93
C ALA A 49 -10.87 -5.21 -7.20
N ASP A 50 -11.46 -6.15 -7.93
CA ASP A 50 -12.14 -7.31 -7.33
C ASP A 50 -11.11 -8.23 -6.67
N ASN A 51 -10.00 -8.51 -7.36
CA ASN A 51 -8.89 -9.25 -6.78
C ASN A 51 -8.29 -8.53 -5.57
N PHE A 52 -8.09 -7.19 -5.68
CA PHE A 52 -7.57 -6.39 -4.57
C PHE A 52 -8.44 -6.49 -3.33
N PHE A 53 -9.72 -6.14 -3.43
CA PHE A 53 -10.62 -6.18 -2.29
C PHE A 53 -10.89 -7.60 -1.81
N GLY A 54 -10.98 -8.58 -2.73
CA GLY A 54 -11.14 -9.99 -2.39
C GLY A 54 -9.98 -10.49 -1.52
N ALA A 55 -8.74 -10.25 -1.91
CA ALA A 55 -7.55 -10.63 -1.15
C ALA A 55 -7.47 -9.89 0.19
N MET A 56 -7.68 -8.56 0.18
CA MET A 56 -7.66 -7.75 1.40
C MET A 56 -8.69 -8.23 2.42
N HIS A 57 -9.95 -8.38 2.02
CA HIS A 57 -11.02 -8.79 2.93
C HIS A 57 -10.85 -10.22 3.44
N HIS A 58 -10.44 -11.14 2.55
CA HIS A 58 -10.16 -12.51 2.95
C HIS A 58 -9.10 -12.57 4.04
N ASN A 59 -7.94 -11.96 3.79
CA ASN A 59 -6.82 -12.03 4.72
C ASN A 59 -7.05 -11.23 6.00
N MET A 60 -7.68 -10.03 5.91
CA MET A 60 -8.05 -9.28 7.11
C MET A 60 -9.05 -10.03 8.00
N SER A 61 -10.04 -10.69 7.40
CA SER A 61 -11.04 -11.46 8.16
C SER A 61 -10.41 -12.63 8.89
N ARG A 62 -9.39 -13.21 8.28
CA ARG A 62 -8.63 -14.30 8.85
C ARG A 62 -7.73 -13.83 10.00
N MET A 63 -7.06 -12.70 9.95
CA MET A 63 -6.21 -12.19 11.04
C MET A 63 -7.00 -11.72 12.26
N GLY A 64 -8.25 -11.33 12.08
CA GLY A 64 -9.05 -10.72 13.14
C GLY A 64 -8.77 -9.24 13.35
N GLY A 65 -9.66 -8.54 14.05
CA GLY A 65 -9.62 -7.08 14.11
C GLY A 65 -8.42 -6.48 14.82
N GLN A 66 -8.00 -7.08 15.95
CA GLN A 66 -6.90 -6.57 16.76
C GLN A 66 -5.54 -6.74 16.06
N PRO A 67 -5.13 -7.94 15.60
CA PRO A 67 -3.91 -8.12 14.83
C PRO A 67 -3.84 -7.25 13.57
N VAL A 68 -4.95 -7.12 12.82
CA VAL A 68 -5.02 -6.25 11.64
C VAL A 68 -4.71 -4.80 11.98
N SER A 69 -5.25 -4.30 13.11
CA SER A 69 -5.11 -2.88 13.49
C SER A 69 -3.67 -2.46 13.79
N ILE A 70 -2.79 -3.40 14.07
CA ILE A 70 -1.37 -3.18 14.41
C ILE A 70 -0.41 -3.89 13.47
N SER A 71 -0.90 -4.57 12.42
CA SER A 71 -0.04 -5.26 11.46
C SER A 71 0.80 -4.27 10.65
N MET A 72 2.04 -4.68 10.34
CA MET A 72 3.03 -3.82 9.68
C MET A 72 2.70 -3.69 8.19
N ASN A 73 2.09 -2.57 7.80
CA ASN A 73 1.82 -2.24 6.41
C ASN A 73 3.08 -1.70 5.74
N GLU A 74 3.81 -2.58 5.07
CA GLU A 74 5.06 -2.27 4.37
C GLU A 74 4.82 -2.22 2.86
N LEU A 75 5.52 -1.34 2.18
CA LEU A 75 5.62 -1.33 0.71
C LEU A 75 6.89 -2.07 0.25
N SER A 76 7.97 -1.91 0.98
CA SER A 76 9.24 -2.60 0.80
C SER A 76 9.77 -3.12 2.12
N ASN A 77 10.68 -4.08 2.07
CA ASN A 77 11.44 -4.54 3.22
C ASN A 77 12.79 -5.16 2.81
N HIS A 78 13.45 -5.81 3.75
CA HIS A 78 14.77 -6.38 3.54
C HIS A 78 14.84 -7.65 2.66
N ASP A 79 13.67 -8.27 2.35
CA ASP A 79 13.60 -9.48 1.53
C ASP A 79 13.12 -9.20 0.10
N HIS A 80 12.23 -8.20 -0.06
CA HIS A 80 11.52 -7.95 -1.31
C HIS A 80 12.20 -6.87 -2.14
N SER A 81 11.88 -6.79 -3.43
CA SER A 81 12.30 -5.65 -4.24
C SER A 81 11.67 -4.35 -3.72
N ARG A 82 12.34 -3.22 -3.92
CA ARG A 82 11.79 -1.91 -3.57
C ARG A 82 10.50 -1.65 -4.34
N PHE A 83 9.48 -1.07 -3.68
CA PHE A 83 8.21 -0.78 -4.34
C PHE A 83 8.41 0.11 -5.58
N LEU A 84 9.27 1.13 -5.49
CA LEU A 84 9.56 2.00 -6.61
C LEU A 84 10.14 1.21 -7.81
N THR A 85 10.97 0.20 -7.59
CA THR A 85 11.44 -0.69 -8.67
C THR A 85 10.29 -1.44 -9.32
N ARG A 86 9.34 -1.96 -8.55
CA ARG A 86 8.18 -2.70 -9.08
C ARG A 86 7.31 -1.84 -10.01
N THR A 87 7.32 -0.52 -9.87
CA THR A 87 6.55 0.39 -10.73
C THR A 87 7.02 0.40 -12.18
N ASN A 88 8.22 -0.12 -12.47
CA ASN A 88 8.74 -0.21 -13.84
C ASN A 88 8.25 -1.46 -14.61
N SER A 89 7.44 -2.31 -13.98
CA SER A 89 6.86 -3.54 -14.54
C SER A 89 7.89 -4.51 -15.16
N THR A 90 9.14 -4.44 -14.69
CA THR A 90 10.24 -5.28 -15.21
C THR A 90 10.43 -6.51 -14.35
N VAL A 91 10.26 -7.69 -14.96
CA VAL A 91 10.57 -8.96 -14.30
C VAL A 91 12.08 -9.19 -14.31
N GLY A 92 12.65 -9.47 -13.12
CA GLY A 92 14.07 -9.77 -13.00
C GLY A 92 14.65 -9.57 -11.62
N ARG A 93 15.94 -9.83 -11.54
CA ARG A 93 16.75 -9.68 -10.33
C ARG A 93 18.11 -9.06 -10.72
N ILE A 94 18.91 -8.65 -9.73
CA ILE A 94 20.23 -8.07 -9.98
C ILE A 94 21.11 -8.95 -10.85
N ALA A 95 21.06 -10.28 -10.66
CA ALA A 95 21.84 -11.24 -11.43
C ALA A 95 21.44 -11.32 -12.92
N THR A 96 20.17 -11.03 -13.25
CA THR A 96 19.64 -11.17 -14.62
C THR A 96 19.54 -9.84 -15.36
N LYS A 97 19.30 -8.73 -14.64
CA LYS A 97 19.04 -7.42 -15.23
C LYS A 97 20.09 -6.37 -14.87
N GLY A 98 20.92 -6.65 -13.86
CA GLY A 98 21.87 -5.68 -13.32
C GLY A 98 21.23 -4.62 -12.45
N ALA A 99 22.04 -4.00 -11.60
CA ALA A 99 21.57 -3.02 -10.60
C ALA A 99 20.96 -1.75 -11.22
N LYS A 100 21.40 -1.36 -12.43
CA LYS A 100 20.91 -0.14 -13.10
C LYS A 100 19.46 -0.25 -13.53
N ALA A 101 19.05 -1.42 -14.03
CA ALA A 101 17.68 -1.64 -14.51
C ALA A 101 16.61 -1.49 -13.41
N ALA A 102 16.98 -1.63 -12.13
CA ALA A 102 16.06 -1.36 -11.02
C ALA A 102 15.54 0.08 -10.97
N ASN A 103 16.24 1.04 -11.61
CA ASN A 103 15.89 2.46 -11.63
C ASN A 103 15.37 2.94 -13.00
N GLU A 104 15.31 2.08 -13.99
CA GLU A 104 14.84 2.46 -15.32
C GLU A 104 13.31 2.47 -15.36
N ASN A 105 12.72 3.52 -15.92
CA ASN A 105 11.27 3.68 -16.12
C ASN A 105 10.41 3.57 -14.84
N VAL A 106 10.96 3.92 -13.67
CA VAL A 106 10.20 3.93 -12.43
C VAL A 106 9.19 5.09 -12.40
N GLU A 107 8.00 4.84 -11.85
CA GLU A 107 6.90 5.80 -11.78
C GLU A 107 6.62 6.23 -10.32
N LYS A 108 7.09 7.42 -9.96
CA LYS A 108 6.92 7.99 -8.60
C LYS A 108 5.46 8.31 -8.26
N CYS A 109 4.60 8.56 -9.25
CA CYS A 109 3.17 8.75 -9.02
C CYS A 109 2.52 7.50 -8.43
N ILE A 110 2.87 6.32 -8.94
CA ILE A 110 2.39 5.02 -8.42
C ILE A 110 2.91 4.79 -6.99
N LEU A 111 4.17 5.15 -6.70
CA LEU A 111 4.66 5.10 -5.32
C LEU A 111 3.84 6.03 -4.39
N ARG A 112 3.48 7.24 -4.84
CA ARG A 112 2.65 8.16 -4.04
C ARG A 112 1.27 7.58 -3.76
N GLU A 113 0.64 6.92 -4.73
CA GLU A 113 -0.63 6.21 -4.52
C GLU A 113 -0.47 5.11 -3.46
N ALA A 114 0.59 4.31 -3.56
CA ALA A 114 0.88 3.27 -2.57
C ALA A 114 1.10 3.84 -1.15
N VAL A 115 1.78 4.98 -1.04
CA VAL A 115 1.99 5.68 0.25
C VAL A 115 0.68 6.20 0.82
N VAL A 116 -0.23 6.73 -0.02
CA VAL A 116 -1.59 7.10 0.44
C VAL A 116 -2.29 5.87 1.04
N MET A 117 -2.24 4.74 0.34
CA MET A 117 -2.82 3.49 0.84
C MET A 117 -2.14 3.05 2.14
N GLN A 118 -0.81 3.06 2.21
CA GLN A 118 -0.03 2.70 3.41
C GLN A 118 -0.44 3.51 4.65
N MET A 119 -0.64 4.82 4.48
CA MET A 119 -0.95 5.74 5.58
C MET A 119 -2.44 5.77 5.96
N THR A 120 -3.31 5.17 5.15
CA THR A 120 -4.76 5.24 5.38
C THR A 120 -5.44 3.88 5.53
N TRP A 121 -4.80 2.77 5.12
CA TRP A 121 -5.32 1.41 5.31
C TRP A 121 -5.27 0.99 6.79
N PRO A 122 -6.16 0.08 7.26
CA PRO A 122 -6.03 -0.50 8.61
C PRO A 122 -4.67 -1.17 8.81
N GLY A 123 -4.00 -0.84 9.91
CA GLY A 123 -2.68 -1.37 10.26
C GLY A 123 -1.72 -0.26 10.69
N ALA A 124 -0.48 -0.64 10.95
CA ALA A 124 0.62 0.25 11.33
C ALA A 124 1.49 0.57 10.10
N PRO A 125 1.44 1.79 9.55
CA PRO A 125 2.33 2.19 8.46
C PRO A 125 3.79 2.00 8.85
N THR A 126 4.51 1.19 8.07
CA THR A 126 5.91 0.85 8.34
C THR A 126 6.74 1.20 7.12
N VAL A 127 7.55 2.25 7.24
CA VAL A 127 8.40 2.73 6.16
C VAL A 127 9.75 2.03 6.21
N TYR A 128 10.10 1.29 5.16
CA TYR A 128 11.45 0.76 5.00
C TYR A 128 12.40 1.89 4.58
N TYR A 129 13.54 2.02 5.26
CA TYR A 129 14.46 3.13 5.04
C TYR A 129 14.75 3.36 3.56
N GLY A 130 14.68 4.61 3.15
CA GLY A 130 14.99 5.01 1.78
C GLY A 130 13.82 4.94 0.80
N ASP A 131 12.69 4.30 1.11
CA ASP A 131 11.50 4.38 0.27
C ASP A 131 11.04 5.84 0.15
N GLU A 132 11.10 6.58 1.27
CA GLU A 132 10.82 8.01 1.32
C GLU A 132 11.80 8.86 0.51
N ALA A 133 13.01 8.36 0.29
CA ALA A 133 14.07 9.03 -0.46
C ALA A 133 14.16 8.62 -1.93
N GLY A 134 13.22 7.78 -2.40
CA GLY A 134 13.19 7.30 -3.78
C GLY A 134 14.21 6.20 -4.09
N MET A 135 14.60 5.41 -3.10
CA MET A 135 15.50 4.29 -3.33
C MET A 135 14.85 3.19 -4.15
N VAL A 136 15.65 2.61 -5.03
CA VAL A 136 15.33 1.45 -5.86
C VAL A 136 16.22 0.27 -5.51
N GLY A 137 15.81 -0.92 -5.90
CA GLY A 137 16.61 -2.15 -5.75
C GLY A 137 15.77 -3.39 -6.01
N TRP A 138 16.41 -4.39 -6.59
CA TRP A 138 15.87 -5.75 -6.69
C TRP A 138 15.78 -6.37 -5.29
N THR A 139 15.42 -7.63 -5.19
CA THR A 139 15.42 -8.36 -3.91
C THR A 139 16.79 -8.37 -3.24
N ASP A 140 16.86 -8.87 -2.01
CA ASP A 140 18.11 -9.06 -1.27
C ASP A 140 19.21 -9.67 -2.17
N PRO A 141 20.43 -9.09 -2.17
CA PRO A 141 20.92 -7.99 -1.31
C PRO A 141 20.70 -6.58 -1.91
N ASP A 142 20.19 -6.42 -3.11
CA ASP A 142 20.18 -5.16 -3.85
C ASP A 142 19.18 -4.13 -3.26
N ASN A 143 18.13 -4.56 -2.59
CA ASN A 143 17.21 -3.69 -1.86
C ASN A 143 17.83 -3.01 -0.63
N ARG A 144 19.01 -3.48 -0.19
CA ARG A 144 19.75 -2.97 0.99
C ARG A 144 20.86 -2.00 0.61
N ARG A 145 20.72 -1.25 -0.47
CA ARG A 145 21.66 -0.20 -0.89
C ARG A 145 21.82 0.83 0.21
N SER A 146 22.97 1.50 0.24
CA SER A 146 23.23 2.60 1.17
C SER A 146 22.23 3.74 0.95
N TYR A 147 21.83 4.39 2.04
CA TYR A 147 20.95 5.56 1.95
C TYR A 147 21.60 6.67 1.09
N PRO A 148 20.85 7.34 0.18
CA PRO A 148 21.40 8.24 -0.81
C PRO A 148 21.67 9.65 -0.22
N TRP A 149 22.53 9.75 0.80
CA TRP A 149 22.88 11.01 1.45
C TRP A 149 23.32 12.08 0.44
N GLY A 150 22.67 13.25 0.49
CA GLY A 150 22.91 14.37 -0.43
C GLY A 150 22.28 14.20 -1.82
N LYS A 151 21.61 13.07 -2.11
CA LYS A 151 20.94 12.78 -3.38
C LYS A 151 19.50 12.27 -3.18
N GLN A 152 18.92 12.57 -2.02
CA GLN A 152 17.56 12.18 -1.69
C GLN A 152 16.54 12.84 -2.62
N ASP A 153 15.47 12.15 -2.88
CA ASP A 153 14.28 12.75 -3.51
C ASP A 153 13.49 13.55 -2.48
N TRP A 154 13.73 14.86 -2.44
CA TRP A 154 13.10 15.74 -1.46
C TRP A 154 11.59 15.89 -1.65
N GLU A 155 11.09 15.76 -2.88
CA GLU A 155 9.64 15.78 -3.13
C GLU A 155 8.95 14.57 -2.51
N LEU A 156 9.55 13.38 -2.62
CA LEU A 156 9.03 12.18 -1.98
C LEU A 156 9.15 12.26 -0.46
N ILE A 157 10.24 12.81 0.07
CA ILE A 157 10.40 13.01 1.52
C ILE A 157 9.29 13.91 2.08
N GLU A 158 9.06 15.06 1.45
CA GLU A 158 8.01 15.98 1.91
C GLU A 158 6.61 15.34 1.76
N PHE A 159 6.36 14.62 0.69
CA PHE A 159 5.11 13.87 0.52
C PHE A 159 4.89 12.83 1.64
N HIS A 160 5.92 12.05 1.99
CA HIS A 160 5.83 11.11 3.12
C HIS A 160 5.58 11.83 4.45
N LYS A 161 6.26 12.96 4.70
CA LYS A 161 6.03 13.77 5.90
C LYS A 161 4.59 14.26 6.00
N ASP A 162 4.01 14.72 4.87
CA ASP A 162 2.63 15.18 4.82
C ASP A 162 1.65 14.04 5.08
N MET A 163 1.86 12.90 4.47
CA MET A 163 1.02 11.72 4.68
C MET A 163 1.12 11.18 6.12
N ILE A 164 2.32 11.15 6.71
CA ILE A 164 2.54 10.80 8.12
C ILE A 164 1.83 11.81 9.04
N ARG A 165 1.88 13.11 8.72
CA ARG A 165 1.18 14.15 9.46
C ARG A 165 -0.33 13.94 9.42
N ILE A 166 -0.89 13.62 8.25
CA ILE A 166 -2.31 13.30 8.05
C ILE A 166 -2.68 12.07 8.89
N HIS A 167 -1.92 10.97 8.78
CA HIS A 167 -2.16 9.76 9.57
C HIS A 167 -2.19 10.05 11.08
N LYS A 168 -1.21 10.80 11.58
CA LYS A 168 -1.11 11.14 13.00
C LYS A 168 -2.20 12.11 13.47
N LYS A 169 -2.61 13.04 12.61
CA LYS A 169 -3.62 14.05 12.94
C LYS A 169 -5.02 13.48 13.08
N TYR A 170 -5.40 12.56 12.19
CA TYR A 170 -6.76 12.07 12.10
C TYR A 170 -6.90 10.67 12.69
N GLU A 171 -7.59 10.58 13.83
CA GLU A 171 -7.77 9.34 14.58
C GLU A 171 -8.41 8.21 13.76
N CYS A 172 -9.28 8.54 12.79
CA CYS A 172 -9.93 7.54 11.95
C CYS A 172 -8.94 6.68 11.16
N PHE A 173 -7.72 7.16 10.87
CA PHE A 173 -6.69 6.35 10.21
C PHE A 173 -5.98 5.37 11.15
N ARG A 174 -5.93 5.69 12.46
CA ARG A 174 -5.26 4.84 13.46
C ARG A 174 -6.18 3.78 14.06
N SER A 175 -7.41 4.16 14.39
CA SER A 175 -8.36 3.31 15.12
C SER A 175 -9.78 3.29 14.54
N GLY A 176 -10.01 3.98 13.41
CA GLY A 176 -11.32 4.04 12.79
C GLY A 176 -11.70 2.75 12.06
N SER A 177 -12.99 2.59 11.85
CA SER A 177 -13.55 1.55 11.01
C SER A 177 -13.15 1.72 9.55
N TYR A 178 -13.21 0.63 8.81
CA TYR A 178 -12.95 0.56 7.38
C TYR A 178 -14.21 0.12 6.63
N LYS A 179 -14.40 0.65 5.42
CA LYS A 179 -15.46 0.24 4.49
C LYS A 179 -15.00 0.42 3.06
N SER A 180 -15.06 -0.61 2.22
CA SER A 180 -14.99 -0.46 0.76
C SER A 180 -16.26 0.24 0.29
N ILE A 181 -16.14 1.31 -0.51
CA ILE A 181 -17.27 2.15 -0.95
C ILE A 181 -17.64 1.81 -2.38
N ALA A 182 -16.69 1.86 -3.29
CA ALA A 182 -16.89 1.61 -4.71
C ALA A 182 -15.56 1.24 -5.37
N SER A 183 -15.63 0.62 -6.54
CA SER A 183 -14.46 0.29 -7.31
C SER A 183 -14.78 0.09 -8.79
N GLY A 184 -13.75 0.05 -9.61
CA GLY A 184 -13.81 -0.32 -11.00
C GLY A 184 -12.41 -0.63 -11.53
N SER A 185 -12.31 -0.84 -12.83
CA SER A 185 -11.01 -1.12 -13.44
C SER A 185 -10.02 0.00 -13.17
N HIS A 186 -8.89 -0.30 -12.54
CA HIS A 186 -7.79 0.61 -12.19
C HIS A 186 -8.15 1.73 -11.18
N TRP A 187 -9.23 1.59 -10.42
CA TRP A 187 -9.53 2.53 -9.34
C TRP A 187 -10.27 1.85 -8.19
N ILE A 188 -10.04 2.34 -7.00
CA ILE A 188 -10.70 1.89 -5.77
C ILE A 188 -11.08 3.08 -4.90
N CYS A 189 -12.18 2.94 -4.18
CA CYS A 189 -12.60 3.90 -3.16
C CYS A 189 -12.96 3.18 -1.87
N TYR A 190 -12.42 3.67 -0.77
CA TYR A 190 -12.74 3.17 0.57
C TYR A 190 -12.84 4.31 1.58
N GLY A 191 -13.51 4.03 2.67
CA GLY A 191 -13.67 4.96 3.78
C GLY A 191 -12.96 4.52 5.04
N ARG A 192 -12.44 5.49 5.79
CA ARG A 192 -12.01 5.35 7.17
C ARG A 192 -12.84 6.28 8.03
N PHE A 193 -13.43 5.77 9.09
CA PHE A 193 -14.37 6.58 9.85
C PHE A 193 -14.46 6.16 11.32
N ASN A 194 -14.82 7.12 12.15
CA ASN A 194 -15.25 6.93 13.53
C ASN A 194 -16.45 7.85 13.81
N LYS A 195 -16.88 7.95 15.07
CA LYS A 195 -18.03 8.78 15.45
C LYS A 195 -17.86 10.29 15.14
N LYS A 196 -16.61 10.76 14.97
CA LYS A 196 -16.30 12.20 14.86
C LYS A 196 -15.86 12.62 13.46
N LEU A 197 -15.29 11.69 12.71
CA LEU A 197 -14.65 11.99 11.42
C LEU A 197 -14.86 10.86 10.43
N GLN A 198 -15.12 11.24 9.19
CA GLN A 198 -15.17 10.37 8.01
C GLN A 198 -14.15 10.85 7.00
N ALA A 199 -13.40 9.93 6.44
CA ALA A 199 -12.45 10.18 5.37
C ALA A 199 -12.75 9.24 4.19
N VAL A 200 -12.78 9.80 3.00
CA VAL A 200 -12.92 9.06 1.73
C VAL A 200 -11.58 9.05 1.05
N ILE A 201 -11.11 7.87 0.68
CA ILE A 201 -9.87 7.65 -0.04
C ILE A 201 -10.22 7.10 -1.42
N LEU A 202 -9.82 7.83 -2.46
CA LEU A 202 -9.98 7.43 -3.86
C LEU A 202 -8.60 7.29 -4.48
N ILE A 203 -8.29 6.10 -4.98
CA ILE A 203 -7.06 5.80 -5.73
C ILE A 203 -7.46 5.62 -7.18
N ASN A 204 -6.83 6.36 -8.08
CA ASN A 204 -7.03 6.28 -9.51
C ASN A 204 -5.71 5.90 -10.21
N ASN A 205 -5.48 4.63 -10.40
CA ASN A 205 -4.31 4.08 -11.10
C ASN A 205 -4.51 4.08 -12.63
N ARG A 206 -5.26 5.05 -13.16
CA ARG A 206 -5.41 5.33 -14.58
C ARG A 206 -4.54 6.52 -14.95
N ARG A 207 -4.16 6.60 -16.22
CA ARG A 207 -3.53 7.82 -16.78
C ARG A 207 -4.55 8.90 -17.15
N GLU A 208 -5.83 8.61 -16.99
CA GLU A 208 -6.93 9.47 -17.39
C GLU A 208 -7.67 10.02 -16.16
N THR A 209 -8.31 11.17 -16.32
CA THR A 209 -9.19 11.72 -15.30
C THR A 209 -10.38 10.81 -15.07
N LEU A 210 -10.67 10.51 -13.81
CA LEU A 210 -11.82 9.73 -13.39
C LEU A 210 -12.91 10.65 -12.83
N THR A 211 -14.14 10.49 -13.33
CA THR A 211 -15.34 11.09 -12.74
C THR A 211 -16.29 9.97 -12.32
N VAL A 212 -16.63 9.90 -11.04
CA VAL A 212 -17.48 8.85 -10.47
C VAL A 212 -18.41 9.41 -9.41
N ASP A 213 -19.61 8.84 -9.33
CA ASP A 213 -20.53 9.07 -8.24
C ASP A 213 -20.24 8.05 -7.13
N LEU A 214 -19.97 8.54 -5.92
CA LEU A 214 -19.58 7.70 -4.79
C LEU A 214 -20.70 7.64 -3.73
N PRO A 215 -21.16 6.45 -3.33
CA PRO A 215 -22.17 6.28 -2.29
C PRO A 215 -21.58 6.50 -0.88
N ILE A 216 -21.06 7.72 -0.63
CA ILE A 216 -20.34 8.07 0.60
C ILE A 216 -21.24 8.11 1.85
N TRP A 217 -22.56 8.07 1.67
CA TRP A 217 -23.52 7.86 2.76
C TRP A 217 -23.28 6.56 3.54
N GLN A 218 -22.65 5.57 2.90
CA GLN A 218 -22.31 4.29 3.54
C GLN A 218 -21.35 4.43 4.75
N ILE A 219 -20.66 5.56 4.87
CA ILE A 219 -19.80 5.88 6.01
C ILE A 219 -20.32 7.06 6.82
N GLY A 220 -21.61 7.40 6.65
CA GLY A 220 -22.29 8.42 7.43
C GLY A 220 -22.11 9.86 6.93
N ILE A 221 -21.62 10.06 5.71
CA ILE A 221 -21.55 11.38 5.09
C ILE A 221 -22.93 11.69 4.46
N LEU A 222 -23.56 12.75 4.96
CA LEU A 222 -24.89 13.15 4.50
C LEU A 222 -24.83 13.90 3.15
N GLU A 223 -25.94 13.89 2.41
CA GLU A 223 -26.13 14.80 1.28
C GLU A 223 -25.90 16.24 1.71
N ASN A 224 -25.24 17.03 0.89
CA ASN A 224 -24.83 18.40 1.18
C ASN A 224 -23.71 18.59 2.23
N ALA A 225 -23.01 17.53 2.63
CA ALA A 225 -21.80 17.67 3.43
C ALA A 225 -20.69 18.36 2.61
N CYS A 226 -20.00 19.31 3.23
CA CYS A 226 -18.81 19.93 2.63
C CYS A 226 -17.60 19.03 2.89
N LEU A 227 -16.98 18.55 1.84
CA LEU A 227 -15.70 17.82 1.92
C LEU A 227 -14.54 18.83 1.93
N LYS A 228 -13.58 18.62 2.84
CA LYS A 228 -12.38 19.46 2.99
C LYS A 228 -11.12 18.67 2.65
#